data_ed41f313ddd4d94e1c14024adc2f5239
#
_entry.id   ed41f313ddd4d94e1c14024adc2f5239
#
_cell.length_a   1.000
_cell.length_b   1.000
_cell.length_c   1.000
_cell.angle_alpha   90.00
_cell.angle_beta   90.00
_cell.angle_gamma   90.00
#
_symmetry.space_group_name_H-M   'P 1'
#
loop_
_entity.id
_entity.type
_entity.pdbx_description
1 polymer ?
#
loop_
_entity_poly.entity_id
_entity_poly.type
_entity_poly.pdbx_seq_one_letter_code
_entity_poly.pdbx_strand_id
1 'polypeptide(L)'
;MSESTPAVSLGSLLGWLRGRTSCLWHLEARLKGARLEGRSQFLGRPIISVAPNSTMTLGAGLRCYSAVRANPLACFQPCVLRTMLPGASLTLDRNVGLSGAVLCAAKGISVGEGTIFGSGAMVMDNDFHVPGDNWGWDSDLSRHPAAMAEIIIGRGVFVGARAMILKGVKIGDRAVIGAGACVTRAIPAGATAVGMPAKPIHT
;
A
#
# COMPACT_ATOMS: atom_id res chain seq x y z
N MET A 1 -15.98 -47.46 25.89
CA MET A 1 -15.85 -46.64 24.68
C MET A 1 -15.52 -45.22 25.16
N SER A 2 -14.25 -44.85 25.12
CA SER A 2 -13.80 -43.50 25.51
C SER A 2 -13.80 -42.63 24.25
N GLU A 3 -14.70 -41.67 24.21
CA GLU A 3 -14.69 -40.61 23.19
C GLU A 3 -13.43 -39.77 23.37
N SER A 4 -12.51 -39.86 22.42
CA SER A 4 -11.36 -38.96 22.36
C SER A 4 -11.81 -37.60 21.83
N THR A 5 -11.81 -36.60 22.70
CA THR A 5 -11.99 -35.20 22.33
C THR A 5 -10.95 -34.84 21.25
N PRO A 6 -11.33 -34.32 20.08
CA PRO A 6 -10.34 -33.98 19.05
C PRO A 6 -9.43 -32.86 19.56
N ALA A 7 -8.14 -33.12 19.63
CA ALA A 7 -7.12 -32.13 19.98
C ALA A 7 -7.14 -31.01 18.95
N VAL A 8 -7.47 -29.78 19.39
CA VAL A 8 -7.40 -28.59 18.55
C VAL A 8 -5.93 -28.41 18.16
N SER A 9 -5.60 -28.50 16.85
CA SER A 9 -4.23 -28.34 16.40
C SER A 9 -3.75 -26.91 16.65
N LEU A 10 -2.47 -26.75 17.02
CA LEU A 10 -1.85 -25.43 17.24
C LEU A 10 -2.05 -24.51 16.02
N GLY A 11 -2.08 -25.07 14.81
CA GLY A 11 -2.35 -24.35 13.56
C GLY A 11 -3.77 -23.78 13.48
N SER A 12 -4.78 -24.53 13.95
CA SER A 12 -6.17 -24.06 13.98
C SER A 12 -6.38 -22.97 15.03
N LEU A 13 -5.72 -23.06 16.19
CA LEU A 13 -5.77 -22.04 17.23
C LEU A 13 -5.09 -20.74 16.76
N LEU A 14 -3.93 -20.83 16.10
CA LEU A 14 -3.24 -19.68 15.52
C LEU A 14 -4.05 -19.04 14.38
N GLY A 15 -4.72 -19.83 13.55
CA GLY A 15 -5.62 -19.34 12.50
C GLY A 15 -6.80 -18.57 13.09
N TRP A 16 -7.41 -19.10 14.15
CA TRP A 16 -8.52 -18.44 14.86
C TRP A 16 -8.09 -17.12 15.53
N LEU A 17 -6.93 -17.09 16.19
CA LEU A 17 -6.36 -15.87 16.77
C LEU A 17 -6.04 -14.81 15.71
N ARG A 18 -5.48 -15.21 14.56
CA ARG A 18 -5.21 -14.31 13.42
C ARG A 18 -6.50 -13.70 12.86
N GLY A 19 -7.59 -14.48 12.77
CA GLY A 19 -8.90 -13.98 12.36
C GLY A 19 -9.45 -12.92 13.32
N ARG A 20 -9.34 -13.12 14.63
CA ARG A 20 -9.81 -12.15 15.65
C ARG A 20 -9.03 -10.85 15.64
N THR A 21 -7.70 -10.91 15.51
CA THR A 21 -6.88 -9.69 15.39
C THR A 21 -7.19 -8.92 14.11
N SER A 22 -7.47 -9.61 12.99
CA SER A 22 -7.88 -8.97 11.75
C SER A 22 -9.17 -8.14 11.91
N CYS A 23 -10.15 -8.60 12.69
CA CYS A 23 -11.37 -7.84 12.98
C CYS A 23 -11.09 -6.54 13.75
N LEU A 24 -10.14 -6.57 14.69
CA LEU A 24 -9.74 -5.38 15.45
C LEU A 24 -9.13 -4.31 14.53
N TRP A 25 -8.24 -4.71 13.65
CA TRP A 25 -7.60 -3.77 12.71
C TRP A 25 -8.57 -3.26 11.65
N HIS A 26 -9.56 -4.05 11.27
CA HIS A 26 -10.66 -3.63 10.41
C HIS A 26 -11.51 -2.53 11.10
N LEU A 27 -11.86 -2.72 12.38
CA LEU A 27 -12.58 -1.72 13.15
C LEU A 27 -11.73 -0.46 13.35
N GLU A 28 -10.45 -0.60 13.71
CA GLU A 28 -9.53 0.53 13.87
C GLU A 28 -9.43 1.37 12.58
N ALA A 29 -9.33 0.72 11.42
CA ALA A 29 -9.28 1.39 10.13
C ALA A 29 -10.54 2.25 9.89
N ARG A 30 -11.72 1.70 10.19
CA ARG A 30 -12.99 2.45 10.08
C ARG A 30 -13.06 3.63 11.05
N LEU A 31 -12.66 3.43 12.29
CA LEU A 31 -12.66 4.51 13.31
C LEU A 31 -11.70 5.64 12.92
N LYS A 32 -10.65 5.35 12.16
CA LYS A 32 -9.72 6.33 11.59
C LYS A 32 -10.20 6.98 10.28
N GLY A 33 -11.42 6.67 9.83
CA GLY A 33 -12.04 7.28 8.66
C GLY A 33 -11.84 6.53 7.34
N ALA A 34 -11.23 5.35 7.33
CA ALA A 34 -11.14 4.56 6.12
C ALA A 34 -12.48 3.86 5.79
N ARG A 35 -12.91 3.94 4.53
CA ARG A 35 -14.05 3.20 4.00
C ARG A 35 -13.58 1.82 3.53
N LEU A 36 -14.08 0.75 4.16
CA LEU A 36 -13.82 -0.62 3.75
C LEU A 36 -15.06 -1.19 3.03
N GLU A 37 -14.88 -1.63 1.78
CA GLU A 37 -15.98 -2.09 0.90
C GLU A 37 -16.30 -3.57 1.03
N GLY A 38 -15.66 -4.28 1.97
CA GLY A 38 -15.91 -5.69 2.19
C GLY A 38 -14.95 -6.31 3.21
N ARG A 39 -14.84 -7.64 3.18
CA ARG A 39 -13.90 -8.35 4.04
C ARG A 39 -12.47 -8.06 3.62
N SER A 40 -11.62 -7.77 4.59
CA SER A 40 -10.18 -7.55 4.42
C SER A 40 -9.41 -8.43 5.39
N GLN A 41 -8.21 -8.84 5.04
CA GLN A 41 -7.32 -9.62 5.88
C GLN A 41 -6.16 -8.75 6.35
N PHE A 42 -6.08 -8.52 7.65
CA PHE A 42 -4.96 -7.83 8.28
C PHE A 42 -4.12 -8.83 9.09
N LEU A 43 -2.87 -9.03 8.71
CA LEU A 43 -1.90 -9.80 9.49
C LEU A 43 -0.90 -8.84 10.14
N GLY A 44 -1.12 -8.51 11.41
CA GLY A 44 -0.45 -7.45 12.13
C GLY A 44 -1.14 -6.09 11.96
N ARG A 45 -0.82 -5.15 12.84
CA ARG A 45 -1.44 -3.82 12.90
C ARG A 45 -0.86 -2.91 11.83
N PRO A 46 -1.66 -2.41 10.85
CA PRO A 46 -1.21 -1.39 9.92
C PRO A 46 -1.19 0.00 10.58
N ILE A 47 -0.43 0.92 10.00
CA ILE A 47 -0.51 2.34 10.32
C ILE A 47 -1.47 2.97 9.31
N ILE A 48 -2.66 3.37 9.78
CA ILE A 48 -3.68 4.05 8.96
C ILE A 48 -3.87 5.46 9.50
N SER A 49 -3.85 6.46 8.60
CA SER A 49 -4.08 7.86 8.93
C SER A 49 -4.85 8.52 7.79
N VAL A 50 -6.03 9.06 8.10
CA VAL A 50 -6.88 9.76 7.13
C VAL A 50 -6.95 11.22 7.54
N ALA A 51 -6.45 12.11 6.69
CA ALA A 51 -6.49 13.55 6.93
C ALA A 51 -7.94 14.07 6.91
N PRO A 52 -8.28 15.13 7.64
CA PRO A 52 -9.59 15.77 7.55
C PRO A 52 -9.94 16.12 6.09
N ASN A 53 -11.21 15.91 5.70
CA ASN A 53 -11.70 16.18 4.33
C ASN A 53 -10.92 15.45 3.21
N SER A 54 -10.29 14.33 3.52
CA SER A 54 -9.68 13.42 2.55
C SER A 54 -10.47 12.12 2.47
N THR A 55 -10.18 11.27 1.49
CA THR A 55 -10.86 9.99 1.29
C THR A 55 -9.87 8.83 1.26
N MET A 56 -10.19 7.75 1.96
CA MET A 56 -9.48 6.48 1.87
C MET A 56 -10.49 5.35 1.65
N THR A 57 -10.42 4.71 0.48
CA THR A 57 -11.29 3.57 0.12
C THR A 57 -10.45 2.31 -0.03
N LEU A 58 -10.81 1.29 0.72
CA LEU A 58 -10.14 0.00 0.75
C LEU A 58 -11.10 -1.08 0.25
N GLY A 59 -10.86 -1.58 -0.96
CA GLY A 59 -11.71 -2.53 -1.66
C GLY A 59 -11.80 -3.90 -0.98
N ALA A 60 -12.81 -4.66 -1.35
CA ALA A 60 -13.03 -6.01 -0.83
C ALA A 60 -11.86 -6.95 -1.17
N GLY A 61 -11.56 -7.88 -0.27
CA GLY A 61 -10.45 -8.83 -0.46
C GLY A 61 -9.06 -8.25 -0.24
N LEU A 62 -8.93 -7.03 0.29
CA LEU A 62 -7.64 -6.45 0.65
C LEU A 62 -6.87 -7.39 1.59
N ARG A 63 -5.60 -7.65 1.27
CA ARG A 63 -4.64 -8.39 2.09
C ARG A 63 -3.54 -7.44 2.55
N CYS A 64 -3.50 -7.12 3.82
CA CYS A 64 -2.58 -6.15 4.41
C CYS A 64 -1.69 -6.84 5.45
N TYR A 65 -0.47 -7.15 5.07
CA TYR A 65 0.49 -7.91 5.86
C TYR A 65 1.51 -6.96 6.50
N SER A 66 1.34 -6.75 7.81
CA SER A 66 2.15 -5.83 8.62
C SER A 66 3.03 -6.54 9.65
N ALA A 67 2.78 -7.83 9.91
CA ALA A 67 3.58 -8.60 10.84
C ALA A 67 4.87 -9.10 10.17
N VAL A 68 5.99 -9.08 10.90
CA VAL A 68 7.32 -9.47 10.38
C VAL A 68 7.29 -10.82 9.65
N ARG A 69 6.60 -11.81 10.20
CA ARG A 69 6.53 -13.17 9.64
C ARG A 69 5.39 -13.39 8.63
N ALA A 70 4.71 -12.32 8.20
CA ALA A 70 3.60 -12.44 7.25
C ALA A 70 4.04 -12.60 5.79
N ASN A 71 5.30 -12.35 5.49
CA ASN A 71 5.88 -12.47 4.15
C ASN A 71 7.21 -13.25 4.23
N PRO A 72 7.54 -14.14 3.27
CA PRO A 72 8.81 -14.88 3.25
C PRO A 72 10.07 -14.00 3.28
N LEU A 73 10.01 -12.79 2.71
CA LEU A 73 11.09 -11.80 2.76
C LEU A 73 11.11 -10.98 4.05
N ALA A 74 10.25 -11.30 5.02
CA ALA A 74 9.87 -10.52 6.17
C ALA A 74 9.23 -9.16 5.83
N CYS A 75 8.32 -8.68 6.68
CA CYS A 75 7.86 -7.30 6.66
C CYS A 75 8.67 -6.54 7.72
N PHE A 76 9.73 -5.84 7.33
CA PHE A 76 10.58 -5.09 8.26
C PHE A 76 9.92 -3.81 8.78
N GLN A 77 8.73 -3.46 8.25
CA GLN A 77 7.85 -2.39 8.71
C GLN A 77 6.39 -2.79 8.54
N PRO A 78 5.44 -2.21 9.28
CA PRO A 78 4.02 -2.38 9.02
C PRO A 78 3.62 -1.73 7.69
N CYS A 79 2.49 -2.15 7.12
CA CYS A 79 1.88 -1.38 6.04
C CYS A 79 1.48 0.01 6.55
N VAL A 80 1.74 1.04 5.75
CA VAL A 80 1.40 2.43 6.04
C VAL A 80 0.46 2.93 4.94
N LEU A 81 -0.74 3.33 5.31
CA LEU A 81 -1.74 3.90 4.41
C LEU A 81 -2.10 5.29 4.93
N ARG A 82 -1.76 6.33 4.18
CA ARG A 82 -2.00 7.70 4.60
C ARG A 82 -2.60 8.55 3.50
N THR A 83 -3.58 9.37 3.85
CA THR A 83 -3.87 10.61 3.16
C THR A 83 -3.33 11.76 4.01
N MET A 84 -2.71 12.77 3.39
CA MET A 84 -1.90 13.76 4.10
C MET A 84 -2.54 15.15 4.14
N LEU A 85 -3.36 15.49 3.13
CA LEU A 85 -3.96 16.81 2.99
C LEU A 85 -5.48 16.71 2.79
N PRO A 86 -6.23 17.79 3.07
CA PRO A 86 -7.63 17.91 2.64
C PRO A 86 -7.74 17.74 1.12
N GLY A 87 -8.75 16.99 0.67
CA GLY A 87 -8.97 16.68 -0.74
C GLY A 87 -8.11 15.53 -1.28
N ALA A 88 -7.12 15.03 -0.52
CA ALA A 88 -6.34 13.88 -0.93
C ALA A 88 -7.19 12.60 -1.01
N SER A 89 -6.82 11.69 -1.92
CA SER A 89 -7.50 10.41 -2.09
C SER A 89 -6.52 9.23 -2.12
N LEU A 90 -6.84 8.14 -1.42
CA LEU A 90 -6.17 6.86 -1.53
C LEU A 90 -7.22 5.79 -1.81
N THR A 91 -7.18 5.20 -3.00
CA THR A 91 -8.13 4.16 -3.40
C THR A 91 -7.38 2.88 -3.74
N LEU A 92 -7.69 1.82 -3.02
CA LEU A 92 -7.28 0.46 -3.34
C LEU A 92 -8.52 -0.30 -3.82
N ASP A 93 -8.48 -0.83 -5.02
CA ASP A 93 -9.56 -1.64 -5.57
C ASP A 93 -9.56 -3.06 -4.96
N ARG A 94 -10.42 -3.94 -5.46
CA ARG A 94 -10.59 -5.29 -4.91
C ARG A 94 -9.30 -6.12 -5.01
N ASN A 95 -9.12 -7.04 -4.05
CA ASN A 95 -8.05 -8.04 -4.06
C ASN A 95 -6.62 -7.50 -4.07
N VAL A 96 -6.41 -6.23 -3.71
CA VAL A 96 -5.06 -5.65 -3.58
C VAL A 96 -4.30 -6.34 -2.43
N GLY A 97 -3.01 -6.63 -2.65
CA GLY A 97 -2.12 -7.24 -1.68
C GLY A 97 -0.97 -6.31 -1.28
N LEU A 98 -0.75 -6.13 0.03
CA LEU A 98 0.29 -5.28 0.58
C LEU A 98 1.14 -6.08 1.59
N SER A 99 2.46 -6.00 1.50
CA SER A 99 3.39 -6.60 2.45
C SER A 99 4.35 -5.54 2.97
N GLY A 100 4.09 -4.97 4.16
CA GLY A 100 4.91 -3.87 4.70
C GLY A 100 5.05 -2.68 3.75
N ALA A 101 4.11 -2.49 2.85
CA ALA A 101 4.16 -1.44 1.84
C ALA A 101 3.67 -0.10 2.40
N VAL A 102 4.22 1.00 1.88
CA VAL A 102 3.90 2.38 2.25
C VAL A 102 3.21 3.08 1.09
N LEU A 103 2.01 3.60 1.31
CA LEU A 103 1.28 4.43 0.36
C LEU A 103 0.91 5.75 1.05
N CYS A 104 1.54 6.85 0.62
CA CYS A 104 1.31 8.19 1.18
C CYS A 104 0.77 9.11 0.10
N ALA A 105 -0.51 9.45 0.19
CA ALA A 105 -1.22 10.30 -0.74
C ALA A 105 -1.40 11.72 -0.19
N ALA A 106 -0.78 12.69 -0.82
CA ALA A 106 -1.01 14.11 -0.59
C ALA A 106 -2.00 14.71 -1.61
N LYS A 107 -2.09 14.11 -2.81
CA LYS A 107 -3.03 14.45 -3.87
C LYS A 107 -3.92 13.26 -4.21
N GLY A 108 -3.36 12.18 -4.76
CA GLY A 108 -4.15 11.02 -5.13
C GLY A 108 -3.30 9.80 -5.49
N ILE A 109 -3.65 8.64 -4.93
CA ILE A 109 -3.10 7.35 -5.31
C ILE A 109 -4.27 6.41 -5.59
N SER A 110 -4.33 5.87 -6.81
CA SER A 110 -5.28 4.83 -7.18
C SER A 110 -4.57 3.55 -7.58
N VAL A 111 -5.05 2.42 -7.07
CA VAL A 111 -4.49 1.09 -7.30
C VAL A 111 -5.59 0.15 -7.78
N GLY A 112 -5.42 -0.37 -8.99
CA GLY A 112 -6.37 -1.28 -9.62
C GLY A 112 -6.40 -2.68 -9.00
N GLU A 113 -7.49 -3.37 -9.29
CA GLU A 113 -7.81 -4.70 -8.79
C GLU A 113 -6.68 -5.72 -8.97
N GLY A 114 -6.45 -6.54 -7.94
CA GLY A 114 -5.51 -7.65 -7.99
C GLY A 114 -4.03 -7.24 -7.97
N THR A 115 -3.72 -5.96 -7.85
CA THR A 115 -2.33 -5.47 -7.77
C THR A 115 -1.69 -5.90 -6.45
N ILE A 116 -0.42 -6.32 -6.51
CA ILE A 116 0.32 -6.85 -5.36
C ILE A 116 1.60 -6.04 -5.15
N PHE A 117 1.83 -5.63 -3.91
CA PHE A 117 3.05 -4.95 -3.48
C PHE A 117 3.92 -5.88 -2.64
N GLY A 118 5.14 -6.08 -3.10
CA GLY A 118 6.19 -6.81 -2.39
C GLY A 118 6.65 -6.11 -1.12
N SER A 119 7.45 -6.83 -0.32
CA SER A 119 7.88 -6.36 1.00
C SER A 119 8.58 -5.00 0.92
N GLY A 120 8.02 -4.01 1.63
CA GLY A 120 8.60 -2.68 1.77
C GLY A 120 8.56 -1.81 0.51
N ALA A 121 7.68 -2.10 -0.46
CA ALA A 121 7.46 -1.21 -1.59
C ALA A 121 6.87 0.14 -1.12
N MET A 122 7.21 1.24 -1.79
CA MET A 122 6.79 2.59 -1.43
C MET A 122 6.14 3.30 -2.62
N VAL A 123 5.03 3.98 -2.36
CA VAL A 123 4.29 4.80 -3.33
C VAL A 123 4.06 6.16 -2.71
N MET A 124 4.62 7.20 -3.32
CA MET A 124 4.60 8.56 -2.81
C MET A 124 4.25 9.53 -3.93
N ASP A 125 3.11 10.18 -3.83
CA ASP A 125 2.62 11.13 -4.84
C ASP A 125 3.10 12.57 -4.59
N ASN A 126 4.07 12.73 -3.71
CA ASN A 126 4.57 14.04 -3.27
C ASN A 126 6.05 14.00 -2.86
N ASP A 127 6.65 15.18 -2.71
CA ASP A 127 8.07 15.32 -2.35
C ASP A 127 8.31 15.47 -0.83
N PHE A 128 7.26 15.49 0.02
CA PHE A 128 7.28 15.73 1.47
C PHE A 128 7.86 17.09 1.88
N HIS A 129 8.91 17.53 1.23
CA HIS A 129 9.63 18.77 1.54
C HIS A 129 10.01 19.47 0.25
N VAL A 130 9.90 20.80 0.25
CA VAL A 130 10.31 21.66 -0.85
C VAL A 130 11.40 22.59 -0.34
N PRO A 131 12.46 22.87 -1.13
CA PRO A 131 13.45 23.89 -0.75
C PRO A 131 12.75 25.20 -0.42
N GLY A 132 13.01 25.72 0.77
CA GLY A 132 12.54 27.01 1.26
C GLY A 132 13.65 28.06 1.28
N ASP A 133 13.32 29.24 1.77
CA ASP A 133 14.29 30.33 1.93
C ASP A 133 15.31 30.00 3.05
N ASN A 134 16.47 30.65 2.99
CA ASN A 134 17.51 30.59 4.03
C ASN A 134 17.98 29.16 4.38
N TRP A 135 18.19 28.28 3.37
CA TRP A 135 18.67 26.91 3.52
C TRP A 135 17.69 26.00 4.31
N GLY A 136 16.44 26.44 4.48
CA GLY A 136 15.38 25.70 5.14
C GLY A 136 14.62 24.77 4.21
N TRP A 137 13.75 23.94 4.79
CA TRP A 137 12.83 23.08 4.08
C TRP A 137 11.39 23.42 4.48
N ASP A 138 10.52 23.58 3.49
CA ASP A 138 9.08 23.74 3.71
C ASP A 138 8.38 22.40 3.58
N SER A 139 7.68 21.99 4.64
CA SER A 139 6.90 20.75 4.68
C SER A 139 5.40 21.00 4.46
N ASP A 140 4.98 22.25 4.32
CA ASP A 140 3.58 22.57 4.04
C ASP A 140 3.26 22.42 2.55
N LEU A 141 3.00 21.17 2.15
CA LEU A 141 2.68 20.83 0.77
C LEU A 141 1.44 21.57 0.22
N SER A 142 0.56 22.08 1.08
CA SER A 142 -0.62 22.84 0.64
C SER A 142 -0.24 24.12 -0.11
N ARG A 143 0.92 24.67 0.18
CA ARG A 143 1.50 25.85 -0.50
C ARG A 143 2.28 25.50 -1.77
N HIS A 144 2.54 24.21 -2.00
CA HIS A 144 3.40 23.72 -3.09
C HIS A 144 2.69 22.68 -3.97
N PRO A 145 1.62 23.05 -4.71
CA PRO A 145 0.87 22.10 -5.51
C PRO A 145 1.71 21.38 -6.58
N ALA A 146 2.79 22.00 -7.06
CA ALA A 146 3.72 21.37 -8.00
C ALA A 146 4.59 20.25 -7.37
N ALA A 147 4.68 20.20 -6.04
CA ALA A 147 5.35 19.12 -5.33
C ALA A 147 4.52 17.83 -5.24
N MET A 148 3.29 17.84 -5.79
CA MET A 148 2.35 16.72 -5.72
C MET A 148 1.80 16.38 -7.11
N ALA A 149 1.75 15.09 -7.47
CA ALA A 149 1.14 14.63 -8.71
C ALA A 149 0.58 13.23 -8.53
N GLU A 150 -0.67 13.02 -8.96
CA GLU A 150 -1.38 11.76 -8.80
C GLU A 150 -0.62 10.56 -9.36
N ILE A 151 -0.74 9.43 -8.67
CA ILE A 151 -0.23 8.13 -9.12
C ILE A 151 -1.40 7.23 -9.47
N ILE A 152 -1.33 6.61 -10.65
CA ILE A 152 -2.32 5.65 -11.14
C ILE A 152 -1.62 4.33 -11.40
N ILE A 153 -2.00 3.28 -10.68
CA ILE A 153 -1.50 1.92 -10.86
C ILE A 153 -2.65 1.06 -11.38
N GLY A 154 -2.45 0.42 -12.51
CA GLY A 154 -3.45 -0.42 -13.19
C GLY A 154 -3.77 -1.70 -12.43
N ARG A 155 -4.55 -2.57 -13.07
CA ARG A 155 -4.98 -3.86 -12.53
C ARG A 155 -3.92 -4.94 -12.71
N GLY A 156 -3.82 -5.85 -11.72
CA GLY A 156 -2.93 -7.00 -11.78
C GLY A 156 -1.45 -6.64 -11.89
N VAL A 157 -1.04 -5.44 -11.46
CA VAL A 157 0.36 -5.01 -11.44
C VAL A 157 1.10 -5.76 -10.33
N PHE A 158 2.32 -6.21 -10.61
CA PHE A 158 3.23 -6.71 -9.57
C PHE A 158 4.30 -5.66 -9.28
N VAL A 159 4.33 -5.16 -8.06
CA VAL A 159 5.37 -4.23 -7.58
C VAL A 159 6.34 -5.01 -6.70
N GLY A 160 7.57 -5.16 -7.16
CA GLY A 160 8.63 -5.90 -6.48
C GLY A 160 8.99 -5.32 -5.12
N ALA A 161 9.64 -6.14 -4.29
CA ALA A 161 10.07 -5.73 -2.95
C ALA A 161 10.97 -4.47 -3.01
N ARG A 162 10.76 -3.52 -2.09
CA ARG A 162 11.52 -2.27 -2.00
C ARG A 162 11.50 -1.38 -3.25
N ALA A 163 10.61 -1.64 -4.21
CA ALA A 163 10.44 -0.73 -5.33
C ALA A 163 9.81 0.58 -4.86
N MET A 164 10.18 1.69 -5.50
CA MET A 164 9.64 3.02 -5.24
C MET A 164 8.87 3.51 -6.46
N ILE A 165 7.67 4.06 -6.25
CA ILE A 165 6.85 4.69 -7.28
C ILE A 165 6.67 6.15 -6.87
N LEU A 166 7.18 7.06 -7.69
CA LEU A 166 7.21 8.49 -7.39
C LEU A 166 6.02 9.22 -8.03
N LYS A 167 5.81 10.45 -7.60
CA LYS A 167 4.71 11.32 -8.02
C LYS A 167 4.52 11.40 -9.54
N GLY A 168 3.29 11.45 -9.99
CA GLY A 168 2.91 11.60 -11.40
C GLY A 168 3.03 10.34 -12.26
N VAL A 169 3.43 9.21 -11.68
CA VAL A 169 3.62 7.96 -12.41
C VAL A 169 2.28 7.31 -12.75
N LYS A 170 2.17 6.81 -13.98
CA LYS A 170 1.08 5.92 -14.44
C LYS A 170 1.67 4.57 -14.81
N ILE A 171 1.16 3.50 -14.20
CA ILE A 171 1.57 2.11 -14.49
C ILE A 171 0.36 1.40 -15.12
N GLY A 172 0.55 0.86 -16.32
CA GLY A 172 -0.50 0.14 -17.03
C GLY A 172 -0.81 -1.23 -16.43
N ASP A 173 -1.96 -1.78 -16.81
CA ASP A 173 -2.43 -3.08 -16.37
C ASP A 173 -1.38 -4.18 -16.58
N ARG A 174 -1.27 -5.11 -15.63
CA ARG A 174 -0.37 -6.28 -15.69
C ARG A 174 1.11 -5.98 -15.87
N ALA A 175 1.55 -4.75 -15.63
CA ALA A 175 2.97 -4.42 -15.61
C ALA A 175 3.68 -5.09 -14.41
N VAL A 176 4.97 -5.34 -14.57
CA VAL A 176 5.84 -5.88 -13.53
C VAL A 176 6.93 -4.88 -13.20
N ILE A 177 7.00 -4.44 -11.96
CA ILE A 177 8.06 -3.57 -11.45
C ILE A 177 9.04 -4.43 -10.67
N GLY A 178 10.28 -4.48 -11.12
CA GLY A 178 11.31 -5.29 -10.46
C GLY A 178 11.63 -4.82 -9.04
N ALA A 179 12.15 -5.72 -8.22
CA ALA A 179 12.57 -5.39 -6.84
C ALA A 179 13.64 -4.28 -6.85
N GLY A 180 13.51 -3.31 -5.92
CA GLY A 180 14.42 -2.17 -5.80
C GLY A 180 14.34 -1.16 -6.94
N ALA A 181 13.43 -1.31 -7.90
CA ALA A 181 13.29 -0.35 -8.99
C ALA A 181 12.72 1.00 -8.50
N CYS A 182 13.19 2.10 -9.10
CA CYS A 182 12.67 3.44 -8.83
C CYS A 182 11.91 3.95 -10.07
N VAL A 183 10.58 3.94 -10.00
CA VAL A 183 9.71 4.34 -11.11
C VAL A 183 9.49 5.85 -11.05
N THR A 184 9.99 6.56 -12.07
CA THR A 184 9.91 8.02 -12.20
C THR A 184 9.12 8.46 -13.43
N ARG A 185 8.69 7.51 -14.28
CA ARG A 185 7.97 7.75 -15.54
C ARG A 185 6.92 6.67 -15.75
N ALA A 186 6.01 6.92 -16.66
CA ALA A 186 4.95 5.96 -17.00
C ALA A 186 5.52 4.63 -17.49
N ILE A 187 4.87 3.52 -17.08
CA ILE A 187 5.19 2.16 -17.52
C ILE A 187 4.00 1.62 -18.32
N PRO A 188 4.21 1.13 -19.55
CA PRO A 188 3.14 0.58 -20.37
C PRO A 188 2.50 -0.67 -19.74
N ALA A 189 1.27 -0.98 -20.16
CA ALA A 189 0.60 -2.22 -19.77
C ALA A 189 1.41 -3.45 -20.25
N GLY A 190 1.47 -4.48 -19.39
CA GLY A 190 2.20 -5.73 -19.65
C GLY A 190 3.73 -5.61 -19.61
N ALA A 191 4.30 -4.40 -19.54
CA ALA A 191 5.74 -4.22 -19.54
C ALA A 191 6.39 -4.65 -18.23
N THR A 192 7.62 -5.16 -18.31
CA THR A 192 8.50 -5.38 -17.17
C THR A 192 9.51 -4.25 -17.10
N ALA A 193 9.55 -3.53 -15.96
CA ALA A 193 10.47 -2.41 -15.75
C ALA A 193 11.38 -2.64 -14.53
N VAL A 194 12.67 -2.38 -14.71
CA VAL A 194 13.70 -2.59 -13.69
C VAL A 194 14.68 -1.42 -13.63
N GLY A 195 15.41 -1.31 -12.53
CA GLY A 195 16.49 -0.36 -12.36
C GLY A 195 16.11 0.95 -11.66
N MET A 196 17.10 1.85 -11.55
CA MET A 196 16.99 3.16 -10.90
C MET A 196 17.69 4.22 -11.77
N PRO A 197 16.95 5.01 -12.55
CA PRO A 197 15.49 4.96 -12.76
C PRO A 197 15.02 3.71 -13.50
N ALA A 198 13.79 3.26 -13.19
CA ALA A 198 13.22 2.08 -13.84
C ALA A 198 12.98 2.30 -15.33
N LYS A 199 13.39 1.32 -16.13
CA LYS A 199 13.19 1.31 -17.59
C LYS A 199 12.53 -0.01 -18.01
N PRO A 200 11.55 0.01 -18.93
CA PRO A 200 11.04 -1.22 -19.53
C PRO A 200 12.15 -2.03 -20.17
N ILE A 201 12.18 -3.34 -19.91
CA ILE A 201 13.12 -4.29 -20.52
C ILE A 201 12.41 -5.24 -21.49
N HIS A 202 11.11 -5.42 -21.32
CA HIS A 202 10.23 -6.17 -22.21
C HIS A 202 8.86 -5.50 -22.25
N THR A 203 8.21 -5.51 -23.40
CA THR A 203 6.84 -5.07 -23.67
C THR A 203 6.05 -6.20 -24.26
#